data_d4c9e5ec035a41109575479999423669
#
_entry.id   d4c9e5ec035a41109575479999423669
#
_cell.length_a   1.000
_cell.length_b   1.000
_cell.length_c   1.000
_cell.angle_alpha   90.00
_cell.angle_beta   90.00
_cell.angle_gamma   90.00
#
_symmetry.space_group_name_H-M   'P 1'
#
loop_
_entity.id
_entity.type
_entity.pdbx_description
1 polymer ?
#
loop_
_entity_poly.entity_id
_entity_poly.type
_entity_poly.pdbx_seq_one_letter_code
_entity_poly.pdbx_strand_id
1 'polypeptide(L)'
;MFEPSYQISSEALCLVSEISEQIGILETLTGSVHEVPEPSFNPFSEDDLLRAHEQLVDGLSGGVGQYRDDPRVRLHMSMLFDWMTHTEEHPLVRSCIFHYELTSIHPFLEGNERLGLFWQTLLLVQWRPVLAGLPLESLVVERQQEYRRVLAYLSETAKITHFIEYILRCLLDVVLQEVKNKVEDKVKNKSRGKVQDKTPENALSDDAEAQLSKSEQRIVKLLVVDPRITIGALSRRLQLSEAGINKVLAALRKRGIIERVGANKNGSWKVNL
;
A
#
# COMPACT_ATOMS: atom_id res chain seq x y z
N MET A 1 -9.46 24.91 18.90
CA MET A 1 -9.33 24.01 17.73
C MET A 1 -8.55 22.81 18.23
N PHE A 2 -9.03 21.60 17.96
CA PHE A 2 -8.32 20.37 18.30
C PHE A 2 -7.11 20.23 17.38
N GLU A 3 -5.93 20.09 17.92
CA GLU A 3 -4.71 19.82 17.16
C GLU A 3 -4.03 18.59 17.76
N PRO A 4 -4.03 17.46 17.05
CA PRO A 4 -3.27 16.30 17.49
C PRO A 4 -1.78 16.66 17.64
N SER A 5 -1.18 16.25 18.75
CA SER A 5 0.22 16.55 19.04
C SER A 5 1.14 15.53 18.40
N TYR A 6 1.68 15.82 17.23
CA TYR A 6 2.62 14.97 16.51
C TYR A 6 3.68 15.78 15.76
N GLN A 7 4.71 15.09 15.30
CA GLN A 7 5.72 15.63 14.40
C GLN A 7 5.91 14.65 13.23
N ILE A 8 5.89 15.17 12.02
CA ILE A 8 6.22 14.35 10.86
C ILE A 8 7.74 14.18 10.80
N SER A 9 8.19 12.96 11.05
CA SER A 9 9.61 12.61 10.95
C SER A 9 10.08 12.52 9.50
N SER A 10 11.39 12.61 9.28
CA SER A 10 11.97 12.35 7.95
C SER A 10 11.63 10.95 7.44
N GLU A 11 11.53 9.97 8.33
CA GLU A 11 11.12 8.61 7.98
C GLU A 11 9.68 8.55 7.51
N ALA A 12 8.74 9.20 8.22
CA ALA A 12 7.35 9.27 7.80
C ALA A 12 7.21 9.94 6.42
N LEU A 13 7.97 11.01 6.15
CA LEU A 13 7.99 11.66 4.83
C LEU A 13 8.51 10.72 3.73
N CYS A 14 9.58 9.97 3.99
CA CYS A 14 10.09 8.97 3.05
C CYS A 14 9.05 7.88 2.76
N LEU A 15 8.38 7.37 3.80
CA LEU A 15 7.32 6.36 3.66
C LEU A 15 6.14 6.90 2.84
N VAL A 16 5.67 8.12 3.12
CA VAL A 16 4.58 8.76 2.36
C VAL A 16 4.95 8.89 0.88
N SER A 17 6.18 9.29 0.57
CA SER A 17 6.67 9.41 -0.80
C SER A 17 6.73 8.04 -1.50
N GLU A 18 7.29 7.03 -0.83
CA GLU A 18 7.42 5.69 -1.40
C GLU A 18 6.06 5.03 -1.61
N ILE A 19 5.15 5.12 -0.63
CA ILE A 19 3.79 4.59 -0.77
C ILE A 19 3.06 5.26 -1.94
N SER A 20 3.17 6.60 -2.06
CA SER A 20 2.53 7.35 -3.15
C SER A 20 3.06 6.94 -4.52
N GLU A 21 4.37 6.70 -4.66
CA GLU A 21 4.99 6.16 -5.88
C GLU A 21 4.42 4.76 -6.20
N GLN A 22 4.37 3.87 -5.22
CA GLN A 22 3.89 2.50 -5.42
C GLN A 22 2.40 2.44 -5.75
N ILE A 23 1.58 3.32 -5.16
CA ILE A 23 0.17 3.47 -5.52
C ILE A 23 0.04 3.91 -6.98
N GLY A 24 0.83 4.88 -7.45
CA GLY A 24 0.85 5.28 -8.86
C GLY A 24 1.23 4.13 -9.82
N ILE A 25 2.17 3.28 -9.41
CA ILE A 25 2.52 2.07 -10.15
C ILE A 25 1.32 1.10 -10.16
N LEU A 26 0.67 0.88 -9.04
CA LEU A 26 -0.49 0.01 -8.91
C LEU A 26 -1.65 0.49 -9.79
N GLU A 27 -1.96 1.78 -9.80
CA GLU A 27 -2.96 2.40 -10.69
C GLU A 27 -2.65 2.14 -12.16
N THR A 28 -1.38 2.26 -12.57
CA THR A 28 -0.93 1.97 -13.92
C THR A 28 -1.07 0.47 -14.27
N LEU A 29 -0.82 -0.40 -13.31
CA LEU A 29 -0.92 -1.84 -13.48
C LEU A 29 -2.37 -2.33 -13.54
N THR A 30 -3.29 -1.73 -12.79
CA THR A 30 -4.70 -2.13 -12.75
C THR A 30 -5.51 -1.56 -13.92
N GLY A 31 -5.02 -0.48 -14.58
CA GLY A 31 -5.77 0.28 -15.59
C GLY A 31 -6.79 1.21 -14.94
N SER A 32 -7.20 2.26 -15.67
CA SER A 32 -8.16 3.23 -15.17
C SER A 32 -9.50 2.57 -14.83
N VAL A 33 -10.00 2.94 -13.65
CA VAL A 33 -11.38 2.72 -13.18
C VAL A 33 -11.72 1.28 -12.78
N HIS A 34 -11.39 0.94 -11.55
CA HIS A 34 -12.38 0.16 -10.82
C HIS A 34 -13.52 1.13 -10.46
N GLU A 35 -14.70 0.90 -10.99
CA GLU A 35 -15.93 1.38 -10.36
C GLU A 35 -15.96 0.74 -8.97
N VAL A 36 -15.36 1.45 -8.02
CA VAL A 36 -15.52 1.08 -6.61
C VAL A 36 -16.98 1.39 -6.31
N PRO A 37 -17.79 0.40 -5.89
CA PRO A 37 -19.13 0.68 -5.41
C PRO A 37 -19.05 1.84 -4.41
N GLU A 38 -19.98 2.78 -4.48
CA GLU A 38 -20.01 3.88 -3.50
C GLU A 38 -19.85 3.27 -2.10
N PRO A 39 -18.89 3.75 -1.31
CA PRO A 39 -18.67 3.21 0.02
C PRO A 39 -19.96 3.32 0.81
N SER A 40 -20.34 2.24 1.49
CA SER A 40 -21.57 2.20 2.32
C SER A 40 -21.58 3.25 3.43
N PHE A 41 -20.41 3.87 3.70
CA PHE A 41 -20.16 4.87 4.72
C PHE A 41 -19.34 6.03 4.18
N ASN A 42 -19.73 7.24 4.54
CA ASN A 42 -18.93 8.44 4.33
C ASN A 42 -17.91 8.59 5.46
N PRO A 43 -16.59 8.50 5.21
CA PRO A 43 -15.59 8.55 6.28
C PRO A 43 -15.47 9.92 6.96
N PHE A 44 -16.16 10.96 6.47
CA PHE A 44 -16.25 12.28 7.10
C PHE A 44 -17.55 12.49 7.90
N SER A 45 -18.35 11.44 8.05
CA SER A 45 -19.64 11.48 8.78
C SER A 45 -19.52 10.73 10.11
N GLU A 46 -19.75 11.43 11.21
CA GLU A 46 -19.81 10.85 12.55
C GLU A 46 -20.98 9.87 12.69
N ASP A 47 -22.13 10.16 12.08
CA ASP A 47 -23.30 9.27 12.07
C ASP A 47 -22.98 7.94 11.36
N ASP A 48 -22.17 8.00 10.31
CA ASP A 48 -21.74 6.81 9.58
C ASP A 48 -20.75 5.97 10.40
N LEU A 49 -19.89 6.61 11.23
CA LEU A 49 -19.05 5.90 12.17
C LEU A 49 -19.88 5.10 13.17
N LEU A 50 -20.95 5.69 13.71
CA LEU A 50 -21.85 5.02 14.65
C LEU A 50 -22.53 3.81 14.00
N ARG A 51 -23.03 3.99 12.75
CA ARG A 51 -23.63 2.89 11.98
C ARG A 51 -22.63 1.79 11.63
N ALA A 52 -21.38 2.17 11.29
CA ALA A 52 -20.33 1.21 11.00
C ALA A 52 -19.97 0.40 12.25
N HIS A 53 -19.88 1.06 13.41
CA HIS A 53 -19.66 0.36 14.68
C HIS A 53 -20.76 -0.67 14.94
N GLU A 54 -22.03 -0.31 14.73
CA GLU A 54 -23.17 -1.21 14.89
C GLU A 54 -23.01 -2.48 14.04
N GLN A 55 -22.61 -2.33 12.77
CA GLN A 55 -22.41 -3.47 11.87
C GLN A 55 -21.17 -4.31 12.19
N LEU A 56 -20.08 -3.68 12.65
CA LEU A 56 -18.84 -4.37 12.95
C LEU A 56 -18.87 -5.20 14.23
N VAL A 57 -19.69 -4.81 15.21
CA VAL A 57 -19.79 -5.46 16.52
C VAL A 57 -21.11 -6.21 16.71
N ASP A 58 -21.82 -6.52 15.61
CA ASP A 58 -23.04 -7.31 15.64
C ASP A 58 -22.82 -8.62 16.40
N GLY A 59 -23.67 -8.87 17.41
CA GLY A 59 -23.57 -10.01 18.33
C GLY A 59 -22.81 -9.75 19.64
N LEU A 60 -22.24 -8.56 19.87
CA LEU A 60 -21.69 -8.16 21.18
C LEU A 60 -22.77 -7.47 22.03
N SER A 61 -22.73 -7.68 23.36
CA SER A 61 -23.75 -7.21 24.26
C SER A 61 -23.51 -5.77 24.73
N GLY A 62 -24.40 -4.86 24.33
CA GLY A 62 -24.58 -3.54 24.96
C GLY A 62 -23.90 -2.36 24.27
N GLY A 63 -24.63 -1.29 24.04
CA GLY A 63 -24.07 0.01 23.59
C GLY A 63 -23.60 0.04 22.14
N VAL A 64 -24.14 -0.81 21.29
CA VAL A 64 -23.79 -0.89 19.85
C VAL A 64 -24.26 0.39 19.14
N GLY A 65 -23.37 1.00 18.35
CA GLY A 65 -23.70 2.23 17.63
C GLY A 65 -23.83 3.49 18.50
N GLN A 66 -23.41 3.43 19.77
CA GLN A 66 -23.48 4.56 20.69
C GLN A 66 -22.16 4.75 21.44
N TYR A 67 -21.75 6.00 21.62
CA TYR A 67 -20.63 6.31 22.48
C TYR A 67 -20.94 5.95 23.93
N ARG A 68 -19.90 5.55 24.67
CA ARG A 68 -20.01 5.39 26.12
C ARG A 68 -20.45 6.71 26.78
N ASP A 69 -21.13 6.60 27.90
CA ASP A 69 -21.71 7.75 28.61
C ASP A 69 -20.63 8.57 29.32
N ASP A 70 -19.84 9.32 28.53
CA ASP A 70 -18.83 10.28 28.98
C ASP A 70 -18.93 11.52 28.09
N PRO A 71 -19.29 12.69 28.64
CA PRO A 71 -19.41 13.94 27.86
C PRO A 71 -18.12 14.33 27.11
N ARG A 72 -16.96 13.94 27.65
CA ARG A 72 -15.66 14.22 27.03
C ARG A 72 -15.47 13.42 25.73
N VAL A 73 -16.03 12.22 25.68
CA VAL A 73 -15.95 11.39 24.46
C VAL A 73 -16.65 12.08 23.30
N ARG A 74 -17.90 12.55 23.50
CA ARG A 74 -18.64 13.27 22.45
C ARG A 74 -17.91 14.51 22.00
N LEU A 75 -17.34 15.27 22.94
CA LEU A 75 -16.58 16.46 22.63
C LEU A 75 -15.34 16.12 21.78
N HIS A 76 -14.54 15.13 22.22
CA HIS A 76 -13.34 14.75 21.51
C HIS A 76 -13.61 14.15 20.12
N MET A 77 -14.68 13.35 19.97
CA MET A 77 -15.08 12.82 18.66
C MET A 77 -15.53 13.92 17.71
N SER A 78 -16.37 14.86 18.18
CA SER A 78 -16.76 16.02 17.36
C SER A 78 -15.54 16.85 16.93
N MET A 79 -14.59 17.09 17.83
CA MET A 79 -13.36 17.81 17.52
C MET A 79 -12.45 17.05 16.54
N LEU A 80 -12.40 15.72 16.65
CA LEU A 80 -11.63 14.86 15.73
C LEU A 80 -12.23 14.90 14.32
N PHE A 81 -13.55 14.83 14.17
CA PHE A 81 -14.21 14.94 12.86
C PHE A 81 -14.08 16.34 12.27
N ASP A 82 -14.19 17.40 13.10
CA ASP A 82 -13.94 18.78 12.65
C ASP A 82 -12.51 18.94 12.13
N TRP A 83 -11.50 18.48 12.88
CA TRP A 83 -10.11 18.49 12.45
C TRP A 83 -9.92 17.69 11.15
N MET A 84 -10.47 16.48 11.06
CA MET A 84 -10.31 15.62 9.89
C MET A 84 -10.87 16.27 8.62
N THR A 85 -11.94 17.06 8.75
CA THR A 85 -12.58 17.73 7.61
C THR A 85 -11.79 18.96 7.12
N HIS A 86 -11.10 19.67 8.03
CA HIS A 86 -10.44 20.92 7.72
C HIS A 86 -8.92 20.84 7.60
N THR A 87 -8.32 19.71 7.98
CA THR A 87 -6.86 19.56 7.92
C THR A 87 -6.33 19.46 6.48
N GLU A 88 -5.19 20.07 6.22
CA GLU A 88 -4.45 19.97 4.96
C GLU A 88 -3.42 18.81 4.96
N GLU A 89 -3.40 17.99 6.02
CA GLU A 89 -2.48 16.88 6.12
C GLU A 89 -2.64 15.87 4.98
N HIS A 90 -1.52 15.30 4.57
CA HIS A 90 -1.53 14.27 3.53
C HIS A 90 -2.46 13.10 3.92
N PRO A 91 -3.32 12.58 3.01
CA PRO A 91 -4.31 11.56 3.34
C PRO A 91 -3.77 10.32 4.05
N LEU A 92 -2.56 9.89 3.73
CA LEU A 92 -1.88 8.80 4.43
C LEU A 92 -1.65 9.12 5.90
N VAL A 93 -1.15 10.32 6.20
CA VAL A 93 -0.87 10.78 7.57
C VAL A 93 -2.18 11.02 8.31
N ARG A 94 -3.13 11.73 7.68
CA ARG A 94 -4.45 12.00 8.24
C ARG A 94 -5.18 10.73 8.67
N SER A 95 -5.12 9.67 7.85
CA SER A 95 -5.74 8.39 8.17
C SER A 95 -5.10 7.72 9.38
N CYS A 96 -3.77 7.81 9.52
CA CYS A 96 -3.06 7.28 10.69
C CYS A 96 -3.41 8.04 11.98
N ILE A 97 -3.49 9.37 11.91
CA ILE A 97 -3.84 10.21 13.04
C ILE A 97 -5.27 9.92 13.50
N PHE A 98 -6.22 9.86 12.56
CA PHE A 98 -7.61 9.51 12.89
C PHE A 98 -7.71 8.15 13.59
N HIS A 99 -7.03 7.15 13.06
CA HIS A 99 -6.99 5.81 13.66
C HIS A 99 -6.43 5.83 15.09
N TYR A 100 -5.30 6.51 15.30
CA TYR A 100 -4.71 6.65 16.63
C TYR A 100 -5.64 7.36 17.61
N GLU A 101 -6.18 8.51 17.22
CA GLU A 101 -7.04 9.33 18.08
C GLU A 101 -8.33 8.59 18.44
N LEU A 102 -8.98 7.92 17.46
CA LEU A 102 -10.15 7.08 17.72
C LEU A 102 -9.84 6.01 18.77
N THR A 103 -8.71 5.32 18.63
CA THR A 103 -8.30 4.27 19.59
C THR A 103 -7.97 4.86 20.96
N SER A 104 -7.36 6.04 21.01
CA SER A 104 -6.98 6.75 22.24
C SER A 104 -8.20 7.31 22.99
N ILE A 105 -9.14 7.95 22.27
CA ILE A 105 -10.42 8.43 22.83
C ILE A 105 -11.23 7.27 23.38
N HIS A 106 -11.13 6.10 22.73
CA HIS A 106 -11.85 4.88 23.11
C HIS A 106 -13.36 5.12 23.26
N PRO A 107 -14.04 5.57 22.18
CA PRO A 107 -15.41 6.07 22.28
C PRO A 107 -16.45 5.01 22.56
N PHE A 108 -16.17 3.74 22.29
CA PHE A 108 -17.08 2.63 22.48
C PHE A 108 -16.62 1.71 23.61
N LEU A 109 -17.52 0.92 24.14
CA LEU A 109 -17.17 -0.09 25.16
C LEU A 109 -16.25 -1.18 24.58
N GLU A 110 -16.48 -1.57 23.32
CA GLU A 110 -15.74 -2.60 22.59
C GLU A 110 -15.56 -2.20 21.13
N GLY A 111 -14.67 -2.87 20.40
CA GLY A 111 -14.55 -2.73 18.93
C GLY A 111 -13.73 -1.53 18.42
N ASN A 112 -13.18 -0.69 19.29
CA ASN A 112 -12.47 0.55 18.88
C ASN A 112 -11.27 0.29 17.96
N GLU A 113 -10.43 -0.70 18.25
CA GLU A 113 -9.28 -1.04 17.40
C GLU A 113 -9.71 -1.50 16.01
N ARG A 114 -10.73 -2.36 15.94
CA ARG A 114 -11.28 -2.87 14.68
C ARG A 114 -11.91 -1.77 13.85
N LEU A 115 -12.69 -0.90 14.50
CA LEU A 115 -13.30 0.25 13.85
C LEU A 115 -12.25 1.24 13.35
N GLY A 116 -11.19 1.50 14.13
CA GLY A 116 -10.09 2.37 13.72
C GLY A 116 -9.41 1.91 12.44
N LEU A 117 -9.12 0.61 12.32
CA LEU A 117 -8.56 0.00 11.10
C LEU A 117 -9.52 0.08 9.92
N PHE A 118 -10.78 -0.27 10.13
CA PHE A 118 -11.80 -0.19 9.11
C PHE A 118 -11.97 1.24 8.60
N TRP A 119 -12.03 2.22 9.51
CA TRP A 119 -12.19 3.63 9.14
C TRP A 119 -10.97 4.19 8.42
N GLN A 120 -9.79 3.78 8.83
CA GLN A 120 -8.55 4.10 8.12
C GLN A 120 -8.60 3.59 6.68
N THR A 121 -9.04 2.34 6.48
CA THR A 121 -9.19 1.75 5.14
C THR A 121 -10.18 2.56 4.31
N LEU A 122 -11.32 2.97 4.85
CA LEU A 122 -12.28 3.82 4.15
C LEU A 122 -11.68 5.17 3.72
N LEU A 123 -10.96 5.84 4.60
CA LEU A 123 -10.26 7.10 4.30
C LEU A 123 -9.26 6.93 3.15
N LEU A 124 -8.50 5.83 3.16
CA LEU A 124 -7.52 5.53 2.13
C LEU A 124 -8.17 5.19 0.80
N VAL A 125 -9.25 4.40 0.80
CA VAL A 125 -10.00 4.04 -0.42
C VAL A 125 -10.66 5.26 -1.05
N GLN A 126 -11.20 6.17 -0.23
CA GLN A 126 -11.77 7.40 -0.75
C GLN A 126 -10.72 8.31 -1.39
N TRP A 127 -9.51 8.32 -0.86
CA TRP A 127 -8.39 9.06 -1.46
C TRP A 127 -7.87 8.38 -2.73
N ARG A 128 -7.71 7.06 -2.71
CA ARG A 128 -7.21 6.25 -3.83
C ARG A 128 -8.00 4.95 -3.95
N PRO A 129 -8.98 4.89 -4.85
CA PRO A 129 -9.84 3.71 -5.03
C PRO A 129 -9.10 2.41 -5.33
N VAL A 130 -7.90 2.48 -5.91
CA VAL A 130 -7.04 1.31 -6.18
C VAL A 130 -6.65 0.56 -4.90
N LEU A 131 -6.77 1.20 -3.72
CA LEU A 131 -6.51 0.59 -2.42
C LEU A 131 -7.69 -0.27 -1.93
N ALA A 132 -8.85 -0.24 -2.62
CA ALA A 132 -9.96 -1.11 -2.30
C ALA A 132 -9.57 -2.58 -2.50
N GLY A 133 -9.85 -3.40 -1.51
CA GLY A 133 -9.51 -4.83 -1.54
C GLY A 133 -8.08 -5.16 -1.10
N LEU A 134 -7.25 -4.17 -0.74
CA LEU A 134 -5.99 -4.46 -0.08
C LEU A 134 -6.24 -4.99 1.34
N PRO A 135 -5.55 -6.06 1.77
CA PRO A 135 -5.77 -6.70 3.07
C PRO A 135 -5.09 -5.93 4.22
N LEU A 136 -5.38 -4.62 4.37
CA LEU A 136 -4.80 -3.77 5.40
C LEU A 136 -5.13 -4.26 6.81
N GLU A 137 -6.39 -4.63 7.01
CA GLU A 137 -6.86 -5.15 8.30
C GLU A 137 -6.18 -6.48 8.65
N SER A 138 -6.05 -7.37 7.67
CA SER A 138 -5.41 -8.69 7.87
C SER A 138 -3.96 -8.55 8.32
N LEU A 139 -3.20 -7.62 7.73
CA LEU A 139 -1.80 -7.41 8.08
C LEU A 139 -1.64 -6.94 9.53
N VAL A 140 -2.49 -6.01 9.99
CA VAL A 140 -2.44 -5.54 11.38
C VAL A 140 -2.87 -6.64 12.34
N VAL A 141 -3.85 -7.47 11.96
CA VAL A 141 -4.25 -8.65 12.74
C VAL A 141 -3.11 -9.67 12.83
N GLU A 142 -2.41 -9.94 11.74
CA GLU A 142 -1.22 -10.82 11.74
C GLU A 142 -0.10 -10.29 12.64
N ARG A 143 0.05 -8.96 12.74
CA ARG A 143 1.03 -8.26 13.57
C ARG A 143 0.42 -7.73 14.88
N GLN A 144 -0.66 -8.32 15.36
CA GLN A 144 -1.44 -7.81 16.51
C GLN A 144 -0.59 -7.54 17.77
N GLN A 145 0.40 -8.39 18.06
CA GLN A 145 1.28 -8.18 19.20
C GLN A 145 2.14 -6.93 19.07
N GLU A 146 2.65 -6.67 17.86
CA GLU A 146 3.45 -5.48 17.57
C GLU A 146 2.58 -4.22 17.60
N TYR A 147 1.42 -4.26 16.98
CA TYR A 147 0.41 -3.19 17.03
C TYR A 147 0.06 -2.80 18.47
N ARG A 148 -0.25 -3.78 19.33
CA ARG A 148 -0.55 -3.53 20.74
C ARG A 148 0.64 -2.96 21.52
N ARG A 149 1.87 -3.42 21.23
CA ARG A 149 3.08 -2.84 21.85
C ARG A 149 3.26 -1.37 21.45
N VAL A 150 3.04 -1.04 20.19
CA VAL A 150 3.12 0.35 19.72
C VAL A 150 2.07 1.20 20.43
N LEU A 151 0.83 0.76 20.52
CA LEU A 151 -0.22 1.48 21.24
C LEU A 151 0.10 1.65 22.75
N ALA A 152 0.59 0.60 23.42
CA ALA A 152 0.99 0.68 24.84
C ALA A 152 2.13 1.68 25.04
N TYR A 153 3.14 1.66 24.17
CA TYR A 153 4.26 2.60 24.22
C TYR A 153 3.80 4.05 24.05
N LEU A 154 2.83 4.30 23.18
CA LEU A 154 2.29 5.63 22.92
C LEU A 154 1.47 6.16 24.08
N SER A 155 0.77 5.30 24.82
CA SER A 155 0.03 5.70 26.02
C SER A 155 0.96 6.26 27.11
N GLU A 156 2.21 5.77 27.17
CA GLU A 156 3.23 6.24 28.12
C GLU A 156 3.97 7.50 27.65
N THR A 157 4.18 7.65 26.35
CA THR A 157 5.07 8.67 25.77
C THR A 157 4.35 9.79 25.00
N ALA A 158 3.05 9.66 24.75
CA ALA A 158 2.21 10.60 23.99
C ALA A 158 2.79 10.97 22.60
N LYS A 159 3.45 10.02 21.92
CA LYS A 159 4.10 10.27 20.61
C LYS A 159 3.38 9.55 19.47
N ILE A 160 2.42 10.20 18.84
CA ILE A 160 1.70 9.72 17.64
C ILE A 160 2.66 9.39 16.48
N THR A 161 3.80 10.07 16.39
CA THR A 161 4.78 9.90 15.29
C THR A 161 5.18 8.45 15.06
N HIS A 162 5.46 7.68 16.10
CA HIS A 162 5.83 6.27 15.99
C HIS A 162 4.67 5.39 15.49
N PHE A 163 3.44 5.73 15.86
CA PHE A 163 2.26 5.04 15.35
C PHE A 163 2.09 5.30 13.85
N ILE A 164 2.25 6.55 13.43
CA ILE A 164 2.22 6.93 12.01
C ILE A 164 3.26 6.12 11.22
N GLU A 165 4.52 6.10 11.68
CA GLU A 165 5.59 5.34 11.04
C GLU A 165 5.29 3.85 10.96
N TYR A 166 4.80 3.26 12.06
CA TYR A 166 4.43 1.84 12.11
C TYR A 166 3.35 1.49 11.10
N ILE A 167 2.25 2.25 11.09
CA ILE A 167 1.14 2.01 10.17
C ILE A 167 1.56 2.25 8.70
N LEU A 168 2.34 3.30 8.44
CA LEU A 168 2.85 3.56 7.08
C LEU A 168 3.76 2.42 6.59
N ARG A 169 4.61 1.83 7.44
CA ARG A 169 5.38 0.62 7.08
C ARG A 169 4.48 -0.57 6.75
N CYS A 170 3.45 -0.80 7.57
CA CYS A 170 2.47 -1.85 7.28
C CYS A 170 1.77 -1.62 5.94
N LEU A 171 1.36 -0.39 5.66
CA LEU A 171 0.72 -0.04 4.40
C LEU A 171 1.66 -0.22 3.20
N LEU A 172 2.93 0.19 3.33
CA LEU A 172 3.94 0.00 2.29
C LEU A 172 4.13 -1.48 1.96
N ASP A 173 4.23 -2.35 2.97
CA ASP A 173 4.37 -3.79 2.79
C ASP A 173 3.21 -4.38 1.97
N VAL A 174 1.96 -3.98 2.28
CA VAL A 174 0.76 -4.44 1.56
C VAL A 174 0.76 -3.94 0.12
N VAL A 175 1.04 -2.66 -0.11
CA VAL A 175 1.06 -2.07 -1.46
C VAL A 175 2.16 -2.70 -2.31
N LEU A 176 3.37 -2.90 -1.77
CA LEU A 176 4.46 -3.57 -2.47
C LEU A 176 4.12 -5.01 -2.85
N GLN A 177 3.46 -5.74 -1.93
CA GLN A 177 3.03 -7.10 -2.22
C GLN A 177 1.99 -7.14 -3.34
N GLU A 178 1.03 -6.21 -3.36
CA GLU A 178 0.02 -6.14 -4.40
C GLU A 178 0.60 -5.72 -5.76
N VAL A 179 1.51 -4.74 -5.78
CA VAL A 179 2.25 -4.38 -7.00
C VAL A 179 2.96 -5.62 -7.57
N LYS A 180 3.62 -6.40 -6.72
CA LYS A 180 4.27 -7.64 -7.14
C LYS A 180 3.28 -8.65 -7.72
N ASN A 181 2.14 -8.87 -7.07
CA ASN A 181 1.09 -9.78 -7.53
C ASN A 181 0.58 -9.36 -8.92
N LYS A 182 0.26 -8.08 -9.11
CA LYS A 182 -0.23 -7.55 -10.40
C LYS A 182 0.80 -7.67 -11.52
N VAL A 183 2.08 -7.48 -11.22
CA VAL A 183 3.17 -7.69 -12.19
C VAL A 183 3.23 -9.16 -12.62
N GLU A 184 3.18 -10.10 -11.66
CA GLU A 184 3.21 -11.54 -11.94
C GLU A 184 1.99 -11.96 -12.78
N ASP A 185 0.80 -11.45 -12.47
CA ASP A 185 -0.43 -11.76 -13.22
C ASP A 185 -0.38 -11.22 -14.66
N LYS A 186 0.14 -10.01 -14.87
CA LYS A 186 0.33 -9.47 -16.23
C LYS A 186 1.31 -10.30 -17.05
N VAL A 187 2.36 -10.82 -16.44
CA VAL A 187 3.32 -11.72 -17.12
C VAL A 187 2.64 -13.04 -17.49
N LYS A 188 1.90 -13.67 -16.57
CA LYS A 188 1.16 -14.92 -16.83
C LYS A 188 0.10 -14.75 -17.91
N ASN A 189 -0.64 -13.63 -17.93
CA ASN A 189 -1.69 -13.39 -18.91
C ASN A 189 -1.14 -13.09 -20.31
N LYS A 190 0.03 -12.44 -20.42
CA LYS A 190 0.71 -12.28 -21.72
C LYS A 190 1.18 -13.62 -22.31
N SER A 191 1.52 -14.58 -21.46
CA SER A 191 1.88 -15.94 -21.89
C SER A 191 0.66 -16.74 -22.36
N ARG A 192 -0.53 -16.55 -21.76
CA ARG A 192 -1.78 -17.22 -22.15
C ARG A 192 -2.47 -16.61 -23.38
N GLY A 193 -2.33 -15.32 -23.64
CA GLY A 193 -2.98 -14.63 -24.77
C GLY A 193 -2.33 -14.91 -26.13
N LYS A 194 -1.24 -15.68 -26.21
CA LYS A 194 -0.60 -16.10 -27.47
C LYS A 194 -1.04 -17.46 -28.01
N VAL A 195 -2.01 -18.10 -27.39
CA VAL A 195 -2.50 -19.44 -27.81
C VAL A 195 -3.93 -19.37 -28.33
N GLN A 196 -4.21 -18.51 -29.31
CA GLN A 196 -5.34 -18.67 -30.24
C GLN A 196 -5.07 -17.85 -31.52
N ASP A 197 -4.37 -18.36 -32.45
CA ASP A 197 -4.60 -18.57 -33.85
C ASP A 197 -3.28 -18.74 -34.65
N LYS A 198 -3.18 -19.90 -35.32
CA LYS A 198 -2.27 -20.34 -36.38
C LYS A 198 -1.21 -21.36 -35.97
N THR A 199 -1.52 -22.61 -36.24
CA THR A 199 -0.61 -23.73 -36.52
C THR A 199 0.16 -23.55 -37.81
N PRO A 200 1.26 -24.30 -38.07
CA PRO A 200 2.34 -24.74 -37.18
C PRO A 200 3.75 -24.32 -37.71
N GLU A 201 4.75 -24.64 -36.92
CA GLU A 201 6.21 -24.58 -37.18
C GLU A 201 6.95 -23.44 -36.46
N ASN A 202 7.33 -23.68 -35.24
CA ASN A 202 8.67 -23.78 -34.69
C ASN A 202 8.60 -23.86 -33.17
N ALA A 203 8.80 -25.04 -32.65
CA ALA A 203 9.10 -25.30 -31.26
C ALA A 203 10.46 -24.68 -30.92
N LEU A 204 10.46 -23.60 -30.12
CA LEU A 204 11.67 -23.07 -29.41
C LEU A 204 11.26 -21.83 -28.59
N SER A 205 10.60 -21.97 -27.45
CA SER A 205 10.46 -20.85 -26.49
C SER A 205 10.10 -21.19 -25.03
N ASP A 206 9.83 -22.45 -24.68
CA ASP A 206 9.51 -22.80 -23.29
C ASP A 206 10.74 -23.06 -22.40
N ASP A 207 11.95 -23.19 -22.99
CA ASP A 207 13.19 -23.44 -22.26
C ASP A 207 13.94 -22.17 -21.81
N ALA A 208 13.56 -20.98 -22.22
CA ALA A 208 14.33 -19.75 -21.95
C ALA A 208 14.08 -19.19 -20.53
N GLU A 209 12.89 -19.33 -19.99
CA GLU A 209 12.56 -18.87 -18.63
C GLU A 209 13.12 -19.80 -17.54
N ALA A 210 13.18 -21.09 -17.80
CA ALA A 210 13.72 -22.07 -16.87
C ALA A 210 15.25 -21.99 -16.68
N GLN A 211 15.96 -21.23 -17.52
CA GLN A 211 17.42 -21.11 -17.51
C GLN A 211 17.95 -19.78 -16.93
N LEU A 212 17.09 -18.89 -16.45
CA LEU A 212 17.52 -17.62 -15.85
C LEU A 212 17.89 -17.82 -14.38
N SER A 213 19.08 -17.34 -13.99
CA SER A 213 19.46 -17.26 -12.58
C SER A 213 18.52 -16.33 -11.80
N LYS A 214 18.42 -16.52 -10.49
CA LYS A 214 17.59 -15.67 -9.61
C LYS A 214 17.89 -14.17 -9.77
N SER A 215 19.14 -13.80 -10.00
CA SER A 215 19.57 -12.40 -10.22
C SER A 215 19.11 -11.88 -11.58
N GLU A 216 19.18 -12.68 -12.64
CA GLU A 216 18.70 -12.33 -13.98
C GLU A 216 17.18 -12.14 -14.00
N GLN A 217 16.42 -13.04 -13.36
CA GLN A 217 14.97 -12.92 -13.21
C GLN A 217 14.58 -11.62 -12.50
N ARG A 218 15.27 -11.26 -11.42
CA ARG A 218 15.01 -10.01 -10.67
C ARG A 218 15.29 -8.76 -11.51
N ILE A 219 16.37 -8.75 -12.28
CA ILE A 219 16.69 -7.63 -13.17
C ILE A 219 15.68 -7.53 -14.30
N VAL A 220 15.35 -8.63 -14.97
CA VAL A 220 14.35 -8.65 -16.06
C VAL A 220 13.00 -8.14 -15.56
N LYS A 221 12.55 -8.56 -14.37
CA LYS A 221 11.32 -8.04 -13.76
C LYS A 221 11.34 -6.51 -13.59
N LEU A 222 12.43 -5.96 -13.10
CA LEU A 222 12.57 -4.51 -12.93
C LEU A 222 12.61 -3.76 -14.26
N LEU A 223 13.21 -4.32 -15.31
CA LEU A 223 13.24 -3.73 -16.65
C LEU A 223 11.86 -3.74 -17.34
N VAL A 224 11.01 -4.73 -17.01
CA VAL A 224 9.62 -4.78 -17.49
C VAL A 224 8.78 -3.69 -16.83
N VAL A 225 8.98 -3.47 -15.53
CA VAL A 225 8.24 -2.46 -14.75
C VAL A 225 8.69 -1.04 -15.11
N ASP A 226 10.00 -0.81 -15.18
CA ASP A 226 10.56 0.48 -15.53
C ASP A 226 11.60 0.31 -16.66
N PRO A 227 11.18 0.45 -17.92
CA PRO A 227 12.09 0.36 -19.07
C PRO A 227 13.18 1.43 -19.09
N ARG A 228 13.07 2.50 -18.31
CA ARG A 228 14.05 3.58 -18.22
C ARG A 228 14.92 3.53 -16.98
N ILE A 229 14.78 2.49 -16.16
CA ILE A 229 15.53 2.34 -14.92
C ILE A 229 17.04 2.44 -15.17
N THR A 230 17.73 3.22 -14.34
CA THR A 230 19.18 3.39 -14.43
C THR A 230 19.92 2.26 -13.72
N ILE A 231 21.19 2.04 -14.10
CA ILE A 231 22.07 1.04 -13.48
C ILE A 231 22.23 1.33 -11.99
N GLY A 232 22.37 2.59 -11.60
CA GLY A 232 22.47 2.98 -10.19
C GLY A 232 21.17 2.72 -9.40
N ALA A 233 19.99 2.84 -10.03
CA ALA A 233 18.73 2.48 -9.41
C ALA A 233 18.59 0.96 -9.26
N LEU A 234 18.98 0.18 -10.28
CA LEU A 234 19.06 -1.29 -10.18
C LEU A 234 19.99 -1.75 -9.08
N SER A 235 21.19 -1.13 -8.98
CA SER A 235 22.19 -1.41 -7.95
C SER A 235 21.62 -1.23 -6.54
N ARG A 236 20.98 -0.11 -6.28
CA ARG A 236 20.33 0.19 -4.99
C ARG A 236 19.19 -0.76 -4.65
N ARG A 237 18.28 -1.02 -5.61
CA ARG A 237 17.11 -1.89 -5.39
C ARG A 237 17.46 -3.36 -5.18
N LEU A 238 18.52 -3.84 -5.83
CA LEU A 238 18.94 -5.24 -5.77
C LEU A 238 20.06 -5.50 -4.77
N GLN A 239 20.62 -4.44 -4.16
CA GLN A 239 21.80 -4.50 -3.27
C GLN A 239 23.00 -5.20 -3.93
N LEU A 240 23.19 -4.96 -5.23
CA LEU A 240 24.28 -5.46 -6.04
C LEU A 240 25.17 -4.31 -6.50
N SER A 241 26.46 -4.56 -6.68
CA SER A 241 27.35 -3.54 -7.26
C SER A 241 26.96 -3.21 -8.70
N GLU A 242 27.19 -1.97 -9.14
CA GLU A 242 26.94 -1.56 -10.53
C GLU A 242 27.70 -2.43 -11.54
N ALA A 243 28.91 -2.87 -11.19
CA ALA A 243 29.68 -3.81 -12.00
C ALA A 243 28.96 -5.17 -12.14
N GLY A 244 28.36 -5.67 -11.05
CA GLY A 244 27.55 -6.87 -11.04
C GLY A 244 26.30 -6.73 -11.92
N ILE A 245 25.57 -5.62 -11.80
CA ILE A 245 24.42 -5.32 -12.65
C ILE A 245 24.82 -5.26 -14.13
N ASN A 246 25.89 -4.56 -14.47
CA ASN A 246 26.40 -4.47 -15.84
C ASN A 246 26.74 -5.84 -16.43
N LYS A 247 27.36 -6.72 -15.65
CA LYS A 247 27.68 -8.10 -16.06
C LYS A 247 26.41 -8.89 -16.42
N VAL A 248 25.39 -8.79 -15.59
CA VAL A 248 24.09 -9.48 -15.80
C VAL A 248 23.36 -8.90 -17.02
N LEU A 249 23.31 -7.57 -17.15
CA LEU A 249 22.71 -6.93 -18.33
C LEU A 249 23.42 -7.31 -19.63
N ALA A 250 24.75 -7.41 -19.61
CA ALA A 250 25.53 -7.87 -20.77
C ALA A 250 25.20 -9.33 -21.13
N ALA A 251 25.07 -10.21 -20.15
CA ALA A 251 24.69 -11.61 -20.35
C ALA A 251 23.27 -11.73 -20.94
N LEU A 252 22.31 -11.00 -20.41
CA LEU A 252 20.92 -10.97 -20.90
C LEU A 252 20.83 -10.41 -22.35
N ARG A 253 21.62 -9.38 -22.66
CA ARG A 253 21.72 -8.85 -24.05
C ARG A 253 22.32 -9.86 -25.00
N LYS A 254 23.39 -10.54 -24.62
CA LYS A 254 24.03 -11.58 -25.43
C LYS A 254 23.09 -12.75 -25.74
N ARG A 255 22.16 -13.05 -24.82
CA ARG A 255 21.11 -14.07 -24.99
C ARG A 255 19.87 -13.56 -25.74
N GLY A 256 19.85 -12.28 -26.14
CA GLY A 256 18.71 -11.68 -26.83
C GLY A 256 17.47 -11.42 -25.98
N ILE A 257 17.56 -11.65 -24.65
CA ILE A 257 16.43 -11.51 -23.70
C ILE A 257 16.08 -10.04 -23.48
N ILE A 258 17.07 -9.15 -23.51
CA ILE A 258 16.88 -7.71 -23.41
C ILE A 258 17.60 -6.96 -24.53
N GLU A 259 17.04 -5.84 -24.92
CA GLU A 259 17.64 -4.94 -25.93
C GLU A 259 17.62 -3.49 -25.42
N ARG A 260 18.66 -2.73 -25.75
CA ARG A 260 18.69 -1.29 -25.46
C ARG A 260 18.17 -0.52 -26.67
N VAL A 261 17.09 0.23 -26.49
CA VAL A 261 16.47 1.06 -27.55
C VAL A 261 16.79 2.52 -27.27
N GLY A 262 17.46 3.19 -28.21
CA GLY A 262 17.81 4.61 -28.11
C GLY A 262 19.22 4.89 -27.56
N ALA A 263 19.54 6.17 -27.28
CA ALA A 263 20.85 6.61 -26.85
C ALA A 263 21.18 6.24 -25.41
N ASN A 264 22.48 6.16 -25.06
CA ASN A 264 22.94 5.72 -23.74
C ASN A 264 22.39 6.53 -22.55
N LYS A 265 22.09 7.82 -22.73
CA LYS A 265 21.56 8.68 -21.67
C LYS A 265 20.02 8.67 -21.56
N ASN A 266 19.29 8.51 -22.67
CA ASN A 266 17.82 8.60 -22.72
C ASN A 266 17.16 7.37 -23.33
N GLY A 267 17.89 6.26 -23.47
CA GLY A 267 17.35 5.01 -24.02
C GLY A 267 16.54 4.23 -22.99
N SER A 268 15.69 3.34 -23.51
CA SER A 268 14.91 2.40 -22.69
C SER A 268 15.36 0.95 -22.94
N TRP A 269 15.04 0.09 -21.98
CA TRP A 269 15.24 -1.34 -22.11
C TRP A 269 13.98 -1.98 -22.71
N LYS A 270 14.15 -2.78 -23.71
CA LYS A 270 13.11 -3.65 -24.27
C LYS A 270 13.41 -5.08 -23.84
N VAL A 271 12.42 -5.74 -23.27
CA VAL A 271 12.50 -7.15 -22.88
C VAL A 271 11.81 -7.98 -23.95
N ASN A 272 12.53 -8.98 -24.48
CA ASN A 272 12.10 -9.87 -25.57
C ASN A 272 11.89 -11.29 -25.02
N LEU A 273 11.00 -11.44 -24.01
CA LEU A 273 10.58 -12.75 -23.48
C LEU A 273 9.34 -13.24 -24.23
#